data_43d5b404324dbafaaa201e5e50ca402b
#
_entry.id   43d5b404324dbafaaa201e5e50ca402b
#
_cell.length_a   1.000
_cell.length_b   1.000
_cell.length_c   1.000
_cell.angle_alpha   90.00
_cell.angle_beta   90.00
_cell.angle_gamma   90.00
#
_symmetry.space_group_name_H-M   'P 1'
#
loop_
_entity.id
_entity.type
_entity.pdbx_description
1 polymer ?
#
loop_
_entity_poly.entity_id
_entity_poly.type
_entity_poly.pdbx_seq_one_letter_code
_entity_poly.pdbx_strand_id
1 'polypeptide(L)'
;MKREHIFLIAIGVVFVALTVLFTVFPRSRYSELEKRELTAFPEFSTDALFGGSFTRDVSSWFSDSEPYRDRFLAFSMMLKDNLGLKLSEDDNVTFHAESAPADLSRGPGNGDRDIADVATVGAAETAKVAAAGIIVAGREPTVRAMMVYGGLPAGGAEWAATANFYRRTLGKDVNIYCMVIPTPIEYYCPDRVRERSKRQLPTIRNIYSKLDEGVCAVDVYTVLGKHASEAIYHRTDHHWTPLGAYYAAQKVAQLARVPFAPLSRFDRHVRPGFVGSMYGYSKDIAVRNSPEDFVWFTPKDSSYTTTYVSYSLNSDYKVTGKSAPTRGDLIMSRTFTGGTSYSMFLGGDARLAKIVTRLHNGRRLVIIKDSFGNALPPFFLGSFEQIHVVDHRYFTDNLKRYIQDNKITDVLIVNNIFNAYSPGVAGAIKRLLTQQPGKSLNEAANSPSKKEETKKNEEKETQDTPQPSQTPATEPAIETTPEPRPEPTSPDSVG
;
A
#
# COMPACT_ATOMS: atom_id res chain seq x y z
N MET A 1 52.02 18.00 17.89
CA MET A 1 50.61 18.42 18.16
C MET A 1 50.17 17.80 19.48
N LYS A 2 49.55 18.57 20.38
CA LYS A 2 49.02 18.02 21.64
C LYS A 2 47.84 17.08 21.31
N ARG A 3 47.65 16.00 22.10
CA ARG A 3 46.57 15.01 21.90
C ARG A 3 45.18 15.66 21.72
N GLU A 4 44.93 16.75 22.42
CA GLU A 4 43.71 17.54 22.37
C GLU A 4 43.45 18.15 20.98
N HIS A 5 44.50 18.63 20.28
CA HIS A 5 44.36 19.18 18.93
C HIS A 5 44.02 18.08 17.90
N ILE A 6 44.61 16.89 18.06
CA ILE A 6 44.32 15.75 17.18
C ILE A 6 42.83 15.33 17.33
N PHE A 7 42.34 15.31 18.57
CA PHE A 7 40.96 14.98 18.87
C PHE A 7 39.96 16.02 18.27
N LEU A 8 40.25 17.33 18.44
CA LEU A 8 39.44 18.39 17.86
C LEU A 8 39.44 18.35 16.32
N ILE A 9 40.60 18.09 15.70
CA ILE A 9 40.68 17.95 14.25
C ILE A 9 39.87 16.74 13.79
N ALA A 10 39.98 15.60 14.49
CA ALA A 10 39.21 14.40 14.14
C ALA A 10 37.68 14.64 14.21
N ILE A 11 37.22 15.31 15.28
CA ILE A 11 35.79 15.71 15.38
C ILE A 11 35.42 16.65 14.24
N GLY A 12 36.23 17.68 13.95
CA GLY A 12 36.00 18.61 12.86
C GLY A 12 35.88 17.92 11.51
N VAL A 13 36.76 16.96 11.21
CA VAL A 13 36.72 16.17 9.98
C VAL A 13 35.42 15.35 9.90
N VAL A 14 34.99 14.73 11.00
CA VAL A 14 33.73 13.98 11.04
C VAL A 14 32.53 14.90 10.76
N PHE A 15 32.48 16.08 11.40
CA PHE A 15 31.42 17.04 11.15
C PHE A 15 31.37 17.53 9.69
N VAL A 16 32.53 17.85 9.11
CA VAL A 16 32.63 18.24 7.70
C VAL A 16 32.16 17.10 6.79
N ALA A 17 32.63 15.87 7.05
CA ALA A 17 32.20 14.70 6.26
C ALA A 17 30.67 14.45 6.33
N LEU A 18 30.10 14.57 7.52
CA LEU A 18 28.64 14.47 7.69
C LEU A 18 27.91 15.60 6.98
N THR A 19 28.38 16.84 7.09
CA THR A 19 27.77 17.98 6.38
C THR A 19 27.80 17.77 4.88
N VAL A 20 28.92 17.30 4.32
CA VAL A 20 29.02 16.97 2.89
C VAL A 20 28.07 15.83 2.53
N LEU A 21 28.00 14.77 3.34
CA LEU A 21 27.07 13.66 3.13
C LEU A 21 25.62 14.16 3.05
N PHE A 22 25.19 14.99 4.01
CA PHE A 22 23.83 15.48 4.09
C PHE A 22 23.45 16.52 3.04
N THR A 23 24.41 17.24 2.46
CA THR A 23 24.15 18.32 1.48
C THR A 23 24.30 17.88 0.03
N VAL A 24 25.23 16.95 -0.25
CA VAL A 24 25.60 16.58 -1.63
C VAL A 24 24.84 15.35 -2.12
N PHE A 25 24.53 14.40 -1.24
CA PHE A 25 23.91 13.15 -1.65
C PHE A 25 22.38 13.24 -1.72
N PRO A 26 21.75 12.58 -2.72
CA PRO A 26 20.31 12.60 -2.89
C PRO A 26 19.59 11.91 -1.73
N ARG A 27 18.48 12.49 -1.30
CA ARG A 27 17.61 11.96 -0.26
C ARG A 27 16.49 11.15 -0.87
N SER A 28 16.17 10.00 -0.27
CA SER A 28 15.00 9.23 -0.64
C SER A 28 13.74 9.89 -0.05
N ARG A 29 12.62 9.78 -0.76
CA ARG A 29 11.29 10.16 -0.25
C ARG A 29 10.48 8.96 0.21
N TYR A 30 11.01 7.77 0.04
CA TYR A 30 10.37 6.53 0.43
C TYR A 30 11.40 5.58 1.04
N SER A 31 11.01 4.90 2.12
CA SER A 31 11.81 3.85 2.73
C SER A 31 11.30 2.48 2.29
N GLU A 32 12.14 1.73 1.57
CA GLU A 32 11.85 0.35 1.22
C GLU A 32 11.86 -0.57 2.45
N LEU A 33 12.70 -0.24 3.42
CA LEU A 33 12.82 -1.00 4.65
C LEU A 33 11.58 -0.84 5.54
N GLU A 34 11.05 0.39 5.64
CA GLU A 34 9.88 0.71 6.47
C GLU A 34 8.56 0.71 5.68
N LYS A 35 8.62 0.59 4.34
CA LYS A 35 7.46 0.60 3.43
C LYS A 35 6.55 1.80 3.62
N ARG A 36 7.13 2.99 3.83
CA ARG A 36 6.41 4.26 4.02
C ARG A 36 7.06 5.43 3.29
N GLU A 37 6.28 6.46 3.03
CA GLU A 37 6.80 7.76 2.61
C GLU A 37 7.55 8.42 3.76
N LEU A 38 8.69 9.04 3.44
CA LEU A 38 9.49 9.81 4.38
C LEU A 38 9.02 11.26 4.39
N THR A 39 9.25 11.96 5.50
CA THR A 39 8.82 13.35 5.70
C THR A 39 9.36 14.24 4.58
N ALA A 40 8.47 14.97 3.91
CA ALA A 40 8.84 15.96 2.90
C ALA A 40 9.40 17.24 3.57
N PHE A 41 10.23 18.00 2.81
CA PHE A 41 10.67 19.31 3.29
C PHE A 41 9.45 20.24 3.43
N PRO A 42 9.28 20.89 4.60
CA PRO A 42 8.11 21.73 4.85
C PRO A 42 8.11 22.99 3.98
N GLU A 43 6.91 23.44 3.62
CA GLU A 43 6.75 24.73 2.95
C GLU A 43 7.08 25.88 3.89
N PHE A 44 7.88 26.85 3.39
CA PHE A 44 8.28 28.01 4.17
C PHE A 44 7.13 29.02 4.26
N SER A 45 6.81 29.43 5.49
CA SER A 45 6.03 30.63 5.73
C SER A 45 6.56 31.39 6.96
N THR A 46 6.41 32.71 6.98
CA THR A 46 6.85 33.55 8.10
C THR A 46 6.13 33.18 9.39
N ASP A 47 4.83 32.87 9.32
CA ASP A 47 4.02 32.47 10.46
C ASP A 47 4.46 31.13 11.04
N ALA A 48 4.78 30.17 10.17
CA ALA A 48 5.32 28.87 10.58
C ALA A 48 6.71 29.00 11.21
N LEU A 49 7.55 29.91 10.70
CA LEU A 49 8.88 30.17 11.29
C LEU A 49 8.79 30.78 12.68
N PHE A 50 8.02 31.87 12.83
CA PHE A 50 7.88 32.55 14.11
C PHE A 50 7.02 31.76 15.12
N GLY A 51 6.09 30.93 14.63
CA GLY A 51 5.34 29.98 15.45
C GLY A 51 6.10 28.71 15.85
N GLY A 52 7.33 28.53 15.35
CA GLY A 52 8.20 27.39 15.68
C GLY A 52 7.82 26.06 15.00
N SER A 53 6.76 26.02 14.20
CA SER A 53 6.37 24.81 13.47
C SER A 53 7.34 24.49 12.35
N PHE A 54 7.80 25.49 11.59
CA PHE A 54 8.75 25.30 10.51
C PHE A 54 10.06 24.65 10.98
N THR A 55 10.65 25.10 12.08
CA THR A 55 11.90 24.53 12.62
C THR A 55 11.72 23.11 13.12
N ARG A 56 10.57 22.82 13.75
CA ARG A 56 10.21 21.46 14.16
C ARG A 56 10.06 20.53 12.95
N ASP A 57 9.37 20.97 11.91
CA ASP A 57 9.08 20.16 10.73
C ASP A 57 10.34 19.96 9.88
N VAL A 58 11.25 20.97 9.82
CA VAL A 58 12.61 20.82 9.25
C VAL A 58 13.42 19.78 10.02
N SER A 59 13.36 19.79 11.36
CA SER A 59 14.04 18.80 12.17
C SER A 59 13.51 17.38 11.91
N SER A 60 12.19 17.24 11.80
CA SER A 60 11.56 15.97 11.47
C SER A 60 11.95 15.48 10.07
N TRP A 61 11.93 16.38 9.08
CA TRP A 61 12.42 16.08 7.74
C TRP A 61 13.90 15.67 7.74
N PHE A 62 14.74 16.39 8.46
CA PHE A 62 16.17 16.11 8.50
C PHE A 62 16.48 14.71 9.03
N SER A 63 15.83 14.31 10.13
CA SER A 63 16.01 13.00 10.75
C SER A 63 15.34 11.86 9.98
N ASP A 64 14.28 12.14 9.22
CA ASP A 64 13.52 11.11 8.51
C ASP A 64 14.03 10.88 7.07
N SER A 65 14.61 11.88 6.43
CA SER A 65 15.04 11.83 5.02
C SER A 65 16.57 11.79 4.84
N GLU A 66 17.30 11.17 5.74
CA GLU A 66 18.77 11.04 5.66
C GLU A 66 19.22 10.35 4.36
N PRO A 67 20.31 10.83 3.72
CA PRO A 67 20.90 10.13 2.59
C PRO A 67 21.29 8.70 2.96
N TYR A 68 20.94 7.72 2.12
CA TYR A 68 21.19 6.29 2.37
C TYR A 68 20.57 5.73 3.67
N ARG A 69 19.55 6.37 4.22
CA ARG A 69 18.91 6.03 5.48
C ARG A 69 18.66 4.53 5.64
N ASP A 70 18.03 3.88 4.65
CA ASP A 70 17.72 2.46 4.72
C ASP A 70 19.00 1.58 4.77
N ARG A 71 20.07 1.99 4.14
CA ARG A 71 21.36 1.28 4.21
C ARG A 71 22.01 1.45 5.58
N PHE A 72 21.98 2.65 6.16
CA PHE A 72 22.47 2.89 7.51
C PHE A 72 21.65 2.16 8.56
N LEU A 73 20.32 2.13 8.40
CA LEU A 73 19.45 1.35 9.28
C LEU A 73 19.73 -0.15 9.18
N ALA A 74 19.85 -0.69 7.97
CA ALA A 74 20.19 -2.10 7.75
C ALA A 74 21.55 -2.44 8.34
N PHE A 75 22.56 -1.58 8.16
CA PHE A 75 23.89 -1.74 8.75
C PHE A 75 23.86 -1.66 10.29
N SER A 76 23.13 -0.70 10.86
CA SER A 76 22.92 -0.57 12.31
C SER A 76 22.25 -1.80 12.91
N MET A 77 21.22 -2.33 12.22
CA MET A 77 20.54 -3.56 12.62
C MET A 77 21.53 -4.76 12.58
N MET A 78 22.28 -4.88 11.49
CA MET A 78 23.32 -5.92 11.36
C MET A 78 24.40 -5.83 12.45
N LEU A 79 24.86 -4.62 12.76
CA LEU A 79 25.87 -4.40 13.81
C LEU A 79 25.31 -4.74 15.20
N LYS A 80 24.09 -4.29 15.50
CA LYS A 80 23.37 -4.62 16.74
C LYS A 80 23.19 -6.13 16.88
N ASP A 81 22.80 -6.81 15.80
CA ASP A 81 22.59 -8.25 15.77
C ASP A 81 23.90 -9.02 16.03
N ASN A 82 25.02 -8.58 15.41
CA ASN A 82 26.31 -9.24 15.55
C ASN A 82 26.99 -8.96 16.91
N LEU A 83 26.75 -7.81 17.50
CA LEU A 83 27.36 -7.45 18.79
C LEU A 83 26.56 -7.98 19.98
N GLY A 84 25.39 -8.59 19.78
CA GLY A 84 24.55 -9.13 20.84
C GLY A 84 24.07 -8.07 21.85
N LEU A 85 24.09 -6.79 21.48
CA LEU A 85 23.72 -5.68 22.35
C LEU A 85 22.21 -5.70 22.63
N LYS A 86 21.82 -6.37 23.69
CA LYS A 86 20.50 -6.18 24.32
C LYS A 86 20.55 -4.85 25.08
N LEU A 87 20.18 -3.76 24.44
CA LEU A 87 19.93 -2.51 25.15
C LEU A 87 18.68 -2.70 25.99
N SER A 88 18.92 -2.63 27.30
CA SER A 88 18.07 -2.70 28.47
C SER A 88 16.55 -2.63 28.28
N GLU A 89 15.90 -3.50 29.06
CA GLU A 89 14.55 -3.32 29.56
C GLU A 89 14.44 -1.98 30.32
N ASP A 90 14.05 -0.92 29.64
CA ASP A 90 13.53 0.26 30.33
C ASP A 90 12.47 0.98 29.52
N ASP A 91 11.35 1.15 30.21
CA ASP A 91 10.14 1.82 29.81
C ASP A 91 10.38 3.29 29.43
N ASN A 92 10.34 3.61 28.15
CA ASN A 92 9.91 4.94 27.71
C ASN A 92 9.50 4.91 26.24
N VAL A 93 8.21 4.77 26.03
CA VAL A 93 7.59 4.89 24.71
C VAL A 93 6.75 6.15 24.68
N THR A 94 7.16 7.13 23.91
CA THR A 94 6.37 8.33 23.63
C THR A 94 5.50 8.07 22.40
N PHE A 95 4.19 8.15 22.58
CA PHE A 95 3.22 8.04 21.49
C PHE A 95 2.86 9.42 20.97
N HIS A 96 2.89 9.60 19.66
CA HIS A 96 2.20 10.71 19.00
C HIS A 96 0.89 10.20 18.41
N ALA A 97 -0.21 10.63 19.05
CA ALA A 97 -1.55 10.38 18.55
C ALA A 97 -2.08 11.67 17.92
N GLU A 98 -2.48 11.63 16.68
CA GLU A 98 -3.31 12.67 16.08
C GLU A 98 -4.78 12.32 16.25
N SER A 99 -5.53 13.30 16.77
CA SER A 99 -6.94 13.21 17.09
C SER A 99 -7.79 13.84 15.99
N ALA A 100 -8.89 13.21 15.60
CA ALA A 100 -9.96 13.83 14.83
C ALA A 100 -11.34 13.42 15.37
N PRO A 101 -12.37 14.28 15.25
CA PRO A 101 -13.57 14.22 16.07
C PRO A 101 -14.71 13.38 15.47
N ALA A 102 -15.63 13.00 16.36
CA ALA A 102 -16.81 12.16 16.12
C ALA A 102 -18.01 12.94 15.58
N ASP A 103 -18.94 12.29 14.87
CA ASP A 103 -20.35 12.23 15.24
C ASP A 103 -21.19 11.25 14.40
N LEU A 104 -22.35 10.89 14.96
CA LEU A 104 -23.24 9.78 14.81
C LEU A 104 -24.43 10.03 13.88
N SER A 105 -24.95 9.01 13.16
CA SER A 105 -26.36 8.59 13.18
C SER A 105 -26.68 7.47 12.18
N ARG A 106 -27.69 6.66 12.52
CA ARG A 106 -28.06 5.34 12.00
C ARG A 106 -28.98 5.35 10.77
N GLY A 107 -28.94 4.24 10.01
CA GLY A 107 -30.02 3.72 9.18
C GLY A 107 -29.77 2.27 8.76
N PRO A 108 -30.76 1.41 8.59
CA PRO A 108 -30.61 -0.04 8.47
C PRO A 108 -30.49 -0.50 7.01
N GLY A 109 -29.83 -1.63 6.79
CA GLY A 109 -29.83 -2.30 5.50
C GLY A 109 -28.98 -3.56 5.44
N ASN A 110 -29.16 -4.37 4.48
CA ASN A 110 -28.90 -5.77 4.24
C ASN A 110 -27.40 -6.18 4.12
N GLY A 111 -27.07 -7.37 4.58
CA GLY A 111 -25.77 -8.02 4.53
C GLY A 111 -25.28 -8.38 5.94
N ASP A 112 -24.05 -8.89 6.04
CA ASP A 112 -23.38 -9.25 7.31
C ASP A 112 -23.00 -7.99 8.12
N ARG A 113 -23.97 -7.16 8.44
CA ARG A 113 -23.73 -5.88 9.12
C ARG A 113 -23.66 -6.03 10.64
N ASP A 114 -24.32 -7.05 11.17
CA ASP A 114 -24.26 -7.41 12.57
C ASP A 114 -23.11 -8.38 12.81
N ILE A 115 -21.91 -7.80 12.94
CA ILE A 115 -20.70 -8.56 13.19
C ILE A 115 -20.63 -8.91 14.68
N ALA A 116 -20.64 -10.21 15.00
CA ALA A 116 -20.45 -10.69 16.36
C ALA A 116 -19.00 -10.44 16.82
N ASP A 117 -18.84 -10.16 18.11
CA ASP A 117 -17.50 -10.16 18.71
C ASP A 117 -16.97 -11.60 18.80
N VAL A 118 -15.68 -11.77 18.54
CA VAL A 118 -15.01 -13.07 18.62
C VAL A 118 -13.97 -13.05 19.74
N ALA A 119 -13.79 -14.20 20.40
CA ALA A 119 -12.78 -14.35 21.41
C ALA A 119 -11.37 -14.13 20.83
N THR A 120 -10.52 -13.44 21.58
CA THR A 120 -9.11 -13.28 21.24
C THR A 120 -8.31 -14.49 21.68
N VAL A 121 -7.29 -14.86 20.90
CA VAL A 121 -6.42 -16.03 21.14
C VAL A 121 -5.08 -15.60 21.75
N GLY A 122 -5.00 -14.38 22.25
CA GLY A 122 -3.77 -13.73 22.73
C GLY A 122 -3.28 -14.28 24.08
N ALA A 123 -2.74 -15.49 24.10
CA ALA A 123 -2.26 -16.17 25.30
C ALA A 123 -0.75 -15.98 25.58
N ALA A 124 -0.06 -15.03 24.95
CA ALA A 124 1.35 -14.84 25.17
C ALA A 124 1.62 -14.24 26.58
N GLU A 125 2.37 -14.94 27.41
CA GLU A 125 2.76 -14.47 28.74
C GLU A 125 3.72 -13.28 28.68
N THR A 126 4.48 -13.14 27.60
CA THR A 126 5.46 -12.09 27.40
C THR A 126 5.09 -11.24 26.20
N ALA A 127 5.12 -9.93 26.36
CA ALA A 127 4.99 -8.98 25.27
C ALA A 127 5.75 -7.71 25.60
N LYS A 128 6.35 -7.08 24.58
CA LYS A 128 7.02 -5.78 24.66
C LYS A 128 6.54 -4.87 23.53
N VAL A 129 6.60 -3.58 23.76
CA VAL A 129 6.35 -2.59 22.71
C VAL A 129 7.69 -2.24 22.07
N ALA A 130 7.79 -2.51 20.76
CA ALA A 130 8.96 -2.18 19.96
C ALA A 130 8.79 -0.80 19.30
N ALA A 131 9.79 -0.36 18.55
CA ALA A 131 9.74 0.89 17.78
C ALA A 131 8.50 0.96 16.86
N ALA A 132 8.10 2.17 16.50
CA ALA A 132 7.00 2.44 15.55
C ALA A 132 5.62 1.85 15.93
N GLY A 133 5.31 1.73 17.23
CA GLY A 133 4.00 1.23 17.66
C GLY A 133 3.76 -0.23 17.32
N ILE A 134 4.77 -1.08 17.47
CA ILE A 134 4.68 -2.53 17.23
C ILE A 134 4.76 -3.26 18.57
N ILE A 135 3.85 -4.20 18.77
CA ILE A 135 3.90 -5.15 19.88
C ILE A 135 4.58 -6.42 19.38
N VAL A 136 5.63 -6.84 20.06
CA VAL A 136 6.29 -8.13 19.89
C VAL A 136 5.89 -9.02 21.06
N ALA A 137 5.13 -10.07 20.78
CA ALA A 137 4.55 -10.97 21.77
C ALA A 137 5.13 -12.38 21.65
N GLY A 138 5.28 -13.06 22.79
CA GLY A 138 5.84 -14.42 22.86
C GLY A 138 7.36 -14.41 23.10
N ARG A 139 7.96 -15.58 22.98
CA ARG A 139 9.41 -15.81 23.13
C ARG A 139 9.98 -16.43 21.86
N GLU A 140 11.26 -16.18 21.61
CA GLU A 140 12.01 -16.89 20.56
C GLU A 140 11.90 -18.40 20.75
N PRO A 141 11.76 -19.18 19.69
CA PRO A 141 11.73 -18.81 18.27
C PRO A 141 10.32 -18.59 17.70
N THR A 142 9.34 -18.20 18.48
CA THR A 142 7.92 -18.17 18.09
C THR A 142 7.24 -16.80 18.31
N VAL A 143 8.01 -15.70 18.43
CA VAL A 143 7.41 -14.38 18.61
C VAL A 143 6.51 -13.99 17.44
N ARG A 144 5.50 -13.20 17.74
CA ARG A 144 4.62 -12.53 16.78
C ARG A 144 4.77 -11.03 16.93
N ALA A 145 5.04 -10.34 15.84
CA ALA A 145 5.06 -8.89 15.79
C ALA A 145 3.77 -8.36 15.17
N MET A 146 3.15 -7.36 15.80
CA MET A 146 1.84 -6.83 15.43
C MET A 146 1.83 -5.32 15.49
N MET A 147 1.28 -4.68 14.47
CA MET A 147 1.10 -3.22 14.43
C MET A 147 -0.05 -2.81 15.37
N VAL A 148 0.20 -1.83 16.22
CA VAL A 148 -0.83 -1.23 17.10
C VAL A 148 -1.87 -0.49 16.27
N TYR A 149 -3.14 -0.68 16.58
CA TYR A 149 -4.23 0.04 15.95
C TYR A 149 -4.75 1.15 16.87
N GLY A 150 -4.73 2.40 16.38
CA GLY A 150 -5.17 3.59 17.13
C GLY A 150 -6.49 4.19 16.63
N GLY A 151 -7.16 3.59 15.66
CA GLY A 151 -8.35 4.15 15.03
C GLY A 151 -9.53 4.31 15.99
N LEU A 152 -10.34 5.34 15.72
CA LEU A 152 -11.56 5.62 16.49
C LEU A 152 -12.75 4.80 15.96
N PRO A 153 -13.75 4.47 16.81
CA PRO A 153 -14.95 3.75 16.38
C PRO A 153 -15.68 4.41 15.21
N ALA A 154 -15.72 5.74 15.15
CA ALA A 154 -16.36 6.50 14.07
C ALA A 154 -15.55 6.60 12.77
N GLY A 155 -14.34 6.04 12.70
CA GLY A 155 -13.47 6.09 11.52
C GLY A 155 -13.99 5.29 10.33
N GLY A 156 -13.41 5.54 9.16
CA GLY A 156 -13.71 4.81 7.91
C GLY A 156 -15.01 5.22 7.21
N ALA A 157 -15.67 6.29 7.64
CA ALA A 157 -16.92 6.76 7.02
C ALA A 157 -16.74 7.12 5.53
N GLU A 158 -15.62 7.74 5.15
CA GLU A 158 -15.29 8.07 3.77
C GLU A 158 -15.09 6.83 2.91
N TRP A 159 -14.57 5.75 3.49
CA TRP A 159 -14.43 4.48 2.76
C TRP A 159 -15.81 3.86 2.46
N ALA A 160 -16.74 3.86 3.43
CA ALA A 160 -18.12 3.46 3.19
C ALA A 160 -18.79 4.37 2.15
N ALA A 161 -18.63 5.69 2.26
CA ALA A 161 -19.15 6.65 1.29
C ALA A 161 -18.58 6.41 -0.12
N THR A 162 -17.32 5.97 -0.23
CA THR A 162 -16.71 5.59 -1.50
C THR A 162 -17.35 4.35 -2.08
N ALA A 163 -17.60 3.32 -1.30
CA ALA A 163 -18.32 2.13 -1.75
C ALA A 163 -19.74 2.44 -2.23
N ASN A 164 -20.44 3.30 -1.50
CA ASN A 164 -21.75 3.81 -1.88
C ASN A 164 -21.70 4.60 -3.20
N PHE A 165 -20.62 5.37 -3.41
CA PHE A 165 -20.39 6.09 -4.67
C PHE A 165 -20.19 5.11 -5.84
N TYR A 166 -19.47 3.99 -5.64
CA TYR A 166 -19.36 2.93 -6.66
C TYR A 166 -20.74 2.38 -7.02
N ARG A 167 -21.56 2.06 -6.03
CA ARG A 167 -22.94 1.58 -6.23
C ARG A 167 -23.77 2.53 -7.07
N ARG A 168 -23.77 3.82 -6.72
CA ARG A 168 -24.52 4.85 -7.46
C ARG A 168 -24.00 5.07 -8.87
N THR A 169 -22.67 4.97 -9.07
CA THR A 169 -22.02 5.25 -10.37
C THR A 169 -22.15 4.10 -11.37
N LEU A 170 -22.10 2.84 -10.87
CA LEU A 170 -22.09 1.65 -11.70
C LEU A 170 -23.48 1.04 -11.91
N GLY A 171 -24.48 1.47 -11.13
CA GLY A 171 -25.86 1.00 -11.28
C GLY A 171 -26.09 -0.38 -10.68
N LYS A 172 -27.30 -0.95 -10.96
CA LYS A 172 -27.76 -2.19 -10.34
C LYS A 172 -27.19 -3.46 -10.97
N ASP A 173 -26.65 -3.35 -12.17
CA ASP A 173 -26.15 -4.49 -12.94
C ASP A 173 -24.75 -4.95 -12.49
N VAL A 174 -24.09 -4.17 -11.64
CA VAL A 174 -22.78 -4.50 -11.06
C VAL A 174 -22.94 -4.70 -9.56
N ASN A 175 -22.57 -5.88 -9.07
CA ASN A 175 -22.56 -6.19 -7.65
C ASN A 175 -21.35 -5.53 -6.97
N ILE A 176 -21.57 -4.87 -5.83
CA ILE A 176 -20.51 -4.22 -5.08
C ILE A 176 -20.35 -4.93 -3.73
N TYR A 177 -19.14 -5.40 -3.45
CA TYR A 177 -18.75 -6.04 -2.21
C TYR A 177 -17.71 -5.18 -1.49
N CYS A 178 -17.86 -5.04 -0.19
CA CYS A 178 -16.98 -4.31 0.70
C CYS A 178 -16.38 -5.23 1.73
N MET A 179 -15.05 -5.34 1.76
CA MET A 179 -14.32 -6.19 2.67
C MET A 179 -13.25 -5.41 3.41
N VAL A 180 -13.44 -5.23 4.71
CA VAL A 180 -12.42 -4.65 5.62
C VAL A 180 -11.72 -5.78 6.34
N ILE A 181 -10.41 -5.91 6.12
CA ILE A 181 -9.59 -6.98 6.69
C ILE A 181 -9.03 -6.51 8.03
N PRO A 182 -9.36 -7.17 9.15
CA PRO A 182 -8.68 -6.93 10.42
C PRO A 182 -7.21 -7.32 10.33
N THR A 183 -6.39 -6.81 11.23
CA THR A 183 -4.97 -7.16 11.31
C THR A 183 -4.68 -8.06 12.52
N PRO A 184 -3.52 -8.72 12.59
CA PRO A 184 -3.21 -9.71 13.62
C PRO A 184 -3.45 -9.23 15.06
N ILE A 185 -3.23 -7.95 15.34
CA ILE A 185 -3.39 -7.37 16.69
C ILE A 185 -4.82 -7.55 17.25
N GLU A 186 -5.83 -7.64 16.37
CA GLU A 186 -7.22 -7.83 16.82
C GLU A 186 -7.41 -9.16 17.54
N TYR A 187 -6.79 -10.21 17.03
CA TYR A 187 -6.98 -11.58 17.52
C TYR A 187 -5.90 -12.06 18.49
N TYR A 188 -4.66 -11.58 18.31
CA TYR A 188 -3.49 -12.13 18.99
C TYR A 188 -2.84 -11.16 19.99
N CYS A 189 -3.44 -10.00 20.26
CA CYS A 189 -2.92 -9.07 21.25
C CYS A 189 -2.99 -9.68 22.65
N PRO A 190 -1.88 -9.81 23.38
CA PRO A 190 -1.90 -10.25 24.77
C PRO A 190 -2.68 -9.27 25.67
N ASP A 191 -3.44 -9.80 26.64
CA ASP A 191 -4.29 -8.98 27.50
C ASP A 191 -3.52 -7.93 28.28
N ARG A 192 -2.31 -8.26 28.74
CA ARG A 192 -1.43 -7.34 29.49
C ARG A 192 -1.01 -6.07 28.75
N VAL A 193 -1.12 -6.05 27.41
CA VAL A 193 -0.81 -4.91 26.55
C VAL A 193 -1.99 -4.48 25.68
N ARG A 194 -3.17 -5.04 25.93
CA ARG A 194 -4.40 -4.77 25.16
C ARG A 194 -4.78 -3.29 25.17
N GLU A 195 -4.54 -2.59 26.25
CA GLU A 195 -4.78 -1.16 26.37
C GLU A 195 -3.96 -0.31 25.38
N ARG A 196 -2.84 -0.85 24.88
CA ARG A 196 -1.97 -0.18 23.90
C ARG A 196 -2.54 -0.18 22.49
N SER A 197 -3.58 -0.97 22.23
CA SER A 197 -4.21 -1.07 20.91
C SER A 197 -5.73 -1.00 21.03
N LYS A 198 -6.34 -0.15 20.24
CA LYS A 198 -7.81 -0.10 20.15
C LYS A 198 -8.33 -1.35 19.44
N ARG A 199 -9.57 -1.75 19.77
CA ARG A 199 -10.27 -2.81 19.05
C ARG A 199 -10.66 -2.30 17.66
N GLN A 200 -10.55 -3.17 16.65
CA GLN A 200 -10.87 -2.85 15.26
C GLN A 200 -12.36 -3.04 14.95
N LEU A 201 -13.02 -3.93 15.68
CA LEU A 201 -14.44 -4.24 15.50
C LEU A 201 -15.36 -3.01 15.51
N PRO A 202 -15.24 -2.04 16.45
CA PRO A 202 -16.10 -0.87 16.45
C PRO A 202 -15.99 -0.04 15.17
N THR A 203 -14.77 0.10 14.60
CA THR A 203 -14.55 0.80 13.33
C THR A 203 -15.16 0.02 12.16
N ILE A 204 -14.97 -1.31 12.11
CA ILE A 204 -15.54 -2.16 11.05
C ILE A 204 -17.06 -2.10 11.09
N ARG A 205 -17.67 -2.19 12.27
CA ARG A 205 -19.12 -2.01 12.46
C ARG A 205 -19.59 -0.64 11.96
N ASN A 206 -18.85 0.43 12.30
CA ASN A 206 -19.18 1.77 11.82
C ASN A 206 -19.14 1.88 10.29
N ILE A 207 -18.12 1.31 9.65
CA ILE A 207 -18.02 1.28 8.18
C ILE A 207 -19.23 0.57 7.58
N TYR A 208 -19.54 -0.63 8.06
CA TYR A 208 -20.62 -1.45 7.49
C TYR A 208 -22.01 -0.90 7.76
N SER A 209 -22.21 -0.21 8.89
CA SER A 209 -23.47 0.47 9.19
C SER A 209 -23.78 1.65 8.25
N LYS A 210 -22.77 2.19 7.57
CA LYS A 210 -22.87 3.33 6.63
C LYS A 210 -22.95 2.92 5.16
N LEU A 211 -22.96 1.63 4.87
CA LEU A 211 -23.11 1.15 3.49
C LEU A 211 -24.57 1.29 3.05
N ASP A 212 -24.79 1.82 1.84
CA ASP A 212 -26.11 1.91 1.21
C ASP A 212 -26.67 0.52 0.90
N GLU A 213 -27.98 0.44 0.71
CA GLU A 213 -28.62 -0.76 0.18
C GLU A 213 -28.01 -1.16 -1.17
N GLY A 214 -27.79 -2.46 -1.36
CA GLY A 214 -27.16 -3.03 -2.55
C GLY A 214 -25.62 -2.93 -2.57
N VAL A 215 -25.00 -2.46 -1.48
CA VAL A 215 -23.58 -2.67 -1.21
C VAL A 215 -23.44 -3.79 -0.18
N CYS A 216 -22.83 -4.89 -0.58
CA CYS A 216 -22.71 -6.09 0.23
C CYS A 216 -21.52 -5.99 1.19
N ALA A 217 -21.77 -5.96 2.49
CA ALA A 217 -20.73 -6.08 3.50
C ALA A 217 -20.25 -7.54 3.58
N VAL A 218 -18.94 -7.74 3.57
CA VAL A 218 -18.30 -9.06 3.67
C VAL A 218 -17.70 -9.21 5.07
N ASP A 219 -18.37 -9.93 5.97
CA ASP A 219 -17.89 -10.17 7.32
C ASP A 219 -16.74 -11.19 7.34
N VAL A 220 -15.52 -10.71 7.08
CA VAL A 220 -14.31 -11.50 7.28
C VAL A 220 -13.78 -11.41 8.71
N TYR A 221 -14.25 -10.45 9.50
CA TYR A 221 -13.88 -10.33 10.91
C TYR A 221 -14.28 -11.59 11.69
N THR A 222 -15.56 -11.96 11.62
CA THR A 222 -16.06 -13.17 12.28
C THR A 222 -15.44 -14.45 11.70
N VAL A 223 -15.28 -14.49 10.36
CA VAL A 223 -14.68 -15.65 9.68
C VAL A 223 -13.26 -15.89 10.16
N LEU A 224 -12.40 -14.88 10.10
CA LEU A 224 -11.01 -15.00 10.53
C LEU A 224 -10.89 -15.25 12.04
N GLY A 225 -11.76 -14.62 12.83
CA GLY A 225 -11.78 -14.88 14.28
C GLY A 225 -12.10 -16.33 14.66
N LYS A 226 -13.00 -16.99 13.92
CA LYS A 226 -13.30 -18.42 14.12
C LYS A 226 -12.11 -19.33 13.78
N HIS A 227 -11.22 -18.88 12.92
CA HIS A 227 -10.02 -19.59 12.49
C HIS A 227 -8.73 -19.05 13.14
N ALA A 228 -8.85 -18.20 14.18
CA ALA A 228 -7.69 -17.55 14.80
C ALA A 228 -6.70 -18.53 15.47
N SER A 229 -7.13 -19.74 15.81
CA SER A 229 -6.25 -20.83 16.29
C SER A 229 -5.39 -21.45 15.20
N GLU A 230 -5.71 -21.19 13.92
CA GLU A 230 -4.95 -21.64 12.76
C GLU A 230 -3.93 -20.59 12.34
N ALA A 231 -3.02 -20.95 11.45
CA ALA A 231 -2.02 -20.01 10.91
C ALA A 231 -2.62 -19.10 9.84
N ILE A 232 -3.60 -18.27 10.21
CA ILE A 232 -4.28 -17.33 9.28
C ILE A 232 -3.56 -16.00 9.09
N TYR A 233 -2.60 -15.69 9.96
CA TYR A 233 -1.71 -14.53 9.84
C TYR A 233 -0.27 -14.95 10.04
N HIS A 234 0.63 -14.33 9.28
CA HIS A 234 2.07 -14.46 9.53
C HIS A 234 2.44 -13.90 10.90
N ARG A 235 3.49 -14.47 11.51
CA ARG A 235 4.03 -13.99 12.79
C ARG A 235 5.04 -12.85 12.58
N THR A 236 5.80 -12.93 11.49
CA THR A 236 6.91 -12.02 11.18
C THR A 236 6.60 -11.08 10.02
N ASP A 237 5.40 -11.16 9.45
CA ASP A 237 4.92 -10.29 8.39
C ASP A 237 3.57 -9.66 8.76
N HIS A 238 3.28 -8.48 8.20
CA HIS A 238 2.03 -7.77 8.52
C HIS A 238 0.80 -8.32 7.80
N HIS A 239 0.98 -9.19 6.81
CA HIS A 239 -0.12 -9.76 6.03
C HIS A 239 -0.74 -10.99 6.69
N TRP A 240 -1.94 -11.30 6.27
CA TRP A 240 -2.48 -12.64 6.46
C TRP A 240 -1.68 -13.70 5.68
N THR A 241 -1.83 -14.95 6.06
CA THR A 241 -1.32 -16.06 5.26
C THR A 241 -2.27 -16.34 4.09
N PRO A 242 -1.85 -17.11 3.09
CA PRO A 242 -2.75 -17.62 2.07
C PRO A 242 -3.95 -18.41 2.61
N LEU A 243 -3.84 -19.03 3.79
CA LEU A 243 -4.96 -19.68 4.44
C LEU A 243 -6.01 -18.68 4.93
N GLY A 244 -5.57 -17.57 5.51
CA GLY A 244 -6.49 -16.47 5.87
C GLY A 244 -7.19 -15.88 4.65
N ALA A 245 -6.45 -15.68 3.55
CA ALA A 245 -7.01 -15.23 2.27
C ALA A 245 -8.01 -16.24 1.68
N TYR A 246 -7.77 -17.54 1.83
CA TYR A 246 -8.69 -18.60 1.42
C TYR A 246 -10.06 -18.47 2.13
N TYR A 247 -10.07 -18.33 3.45
CA TYR A 247 -11.31 -18.19 4.21
C TYR A 247 -12.06 -16.90 3.83
N ALA A 248 -11.34 -15.81 3.60
CA ALA A 248 -11.94 -14.57 3.13
C ALA A 248 -12.53 -14.71 1.71
N ALA A 249 -11.82 -15.36 0.80
CA ALA A 249 -12.30 -15.63 -0.55
C ALA A 249 -13.54 -16.55 -0.54
N GLN A 250 -13.58 -17.56 0.32
CA GLN A 250 -14.74 -18.44 0.51
C GLN A 250 -15.98 -17.63 0.91
N LYS A 251 -15.80 -16.67 1.85
CA LYS A 251 -16.92 -15.80 2.28
C LYS A 251 -17.42 -14.91 1.15
N VAL A 252 -16.52 -14.34 0.35
CA VAL A 252 -16.90 -13.57 -0.84
C VAL A 252 -17.68 -14.43 -1.83
N ALA A 253 -17.19 -15.64 -2.14
CA ALA A 253 -17.85 -16.55 -3.09
C ALA A 253 -19.25 -16.96 -2.60
N GLN A 254 -19.41 -17.20 -1.29
CA GLN A 254 -20.72 -17.49 -0.68
C GLN A 254 -21.70 -16.33 -0.91
N LEU A 255 -21.31 -15.10 -0.62
CA LEU A 255 -22.15 -13.91 -0.79
C LEU A 255 -22.43 -13.60 -2.26
N ALA A 256 -21.45 -13.84 -3.13
CA ALA A 256 -21.59 -13.70 -4.58
C ALA A 256 -22.41 -14.84 -5.22
N ARG A 257 -22.72 -15.89 -4.46
CA ARG A 257 -23.43 -17.09 -4.94
C ARG A 257 -22.74 -17.72 -6.15
N VAL A 258 -21.42 -17.81 -6.10
CA VAL A 258 -20.60 -18.47 -7.12
C VAL A 258 -19.97 -19.75 -6.55
N PRO A 259 -19.63 -20.75 -7.37
CA PRO A 259 -18.92 -21.93 -6.91
C PRO A 259 -17.61 -21.56 -6.21
N PHE A 260 -17.18 -22.37 -5.25
CA PHE A 260 -15.91 -22.20 -4.57
C PHE A 260 -15.19 -23.53 -4.39
N ALA A 261 -13.92 -23.59 -4.75
CA ALA A 261 -13.14 -24.83 -4.68
C ALA A 261 -12.70 -25.10 -3.23
N PRO A 262 -12.91 -26.33 -2.69
CA PRO A 262 -12.36 -26.69 -1.39
C PRO A 262 -10.84 -26.73 -1.41
N LEU A 263 -10.19 -26.57 -0.25
CA LEU A 263 -8.74 -26.50 -0.14
C LEU A 263 -8.03 -27.77 -0.66
N SER A 264 -8.72 -28.92 -0.66
CA SER A 264 -8.26 -30.17 -1.24
C SER A 264 -8.00 -30.12 -2.77
N ARG A 265 -8.52 -29.11 -3.46
CA ARG A 265 -8.27 -28.85 -4.89
C ARG A 265 -7.00 -28.04 -5.14
N PHE A 266 -6.23 -27.78 -4.09
CA PHE A 266 -4.97 -27.06 -4.15
C PHE A 266 -3.83 -27.95 -3.63
N ASP A 267 -2.64 -27.77 -4.21
CA ASP A 267 -1.40 -28.33 -3.69
C ASP A 267 -0.80 -27.37 -2.67
N ARG A 268 -0.52 -27.90 -1.49
CA ARG A 268 0.10 -27.16 -0.39
C ARG A 268 1.61 -27.19 -0.52
N HIS A 269 2.24 -26.05 -0.49
CA HIS A 269 3.68 -25.87 -0.52
C HIS A 269 4.15 -25.22 0.76
N VAL A 270 5.40 -25.51 1.16
CA VAL A 270 6.03 -24.95 2.36
C VAL A 270 7.45 -24.52 2.03
N ARG A 271 7.83 -23.34 2.47
CA ARG A 271 9.21 -22.86 2.45
C ARG A 271 9.59 -22.40 3.85
N PRO A 272 10.55 -23.07 4.51
CA PRO A 272 10.99 -22.68 5.85
C PRO A 272 11.82 -21.39 5.83
N GLY A 273 11.97 -20.79 7.02
CA GLY A 273 12.90 -19.68 7.24
C GLY A 273 12.40 -18.31 6.79
N PHE A 274 11.09 -18.11 6.64
CA PHE A 274 10.52 -16.82 6.30
C PHE A 274 10.58 -15.85 7.47
N VAL A 275 11.17 -14.69 7.24
CA VAL A 275 11.10 -13.51 8.10
C VAL A 275 10.61 -12.36 7.24
N GLY A 276 9.41 -11.88 7.53
CA GLY A 276 8.73 -10.87 6.73
C GLY A 276 9.02 -9.44 7.17
N SER A 277 8.16 -8.54 6.73
CA SER A 277 8.30 -7.08 6.87
C SER A 277 8.33 -6.59 8.33
N MET A 278 7.78 -7.35 9.27
CA MET A 278 7.70 -6.92 10.67
C MET A 278 9.07 -6.81 11.35
N TYR A 279 10.10 -7.51 10.86
CA TYR A 279 11.48 -7.28 11.30
C TYR A 279 11.95 -5.87 10.92
N GLY A 280 11.72 -5.44 9.68
CA GLY A 280 12.07 -4.09 9.22
C GLY A 280 11.34 -3.00 9.99
N TYR A 281 10.06 -3.19 10.30
CA TYR A 281 9.25 -2.23 11.06
C TYR A 281 9.63 -2.17 12.54
N SER A 282 9.74 -3.33 13.20
CA SER A 282 10.02 -3.40 14.65
C SER A 282 11.48 -3.12 15.00
N LYS A 283 12.40 -3.41 14.07
CA LYS A 283 13.85 -3.42 14.31
C LYS A 283 14.23 -4.28 15.52
N ASP A 284 13.44 -5.31 15.80
CA ASP A 284 13.59 -6.20 16.95
C ASP A 284 14.18 -7.54 16.53
N ILE A 285 15.36 -7.85 17.06
CA ILE A 285 16.11 -9.07 16.74
C ILE A 285 15.32 -10.35 17.05
N ALA A 286 14.43 -10.34 18.05
CA ALA A 286 13.60 -11.50 18.38
C ALA A 286 12.66 -11.88 17.23
N VAL A 287 12.22 -10.91 16.40
CA VAL A 287 11.43 -11.18 15.18
C VAL A 287 12.28 -11.92 14.15
N ARG A 288 13.54 -11.48 13.95
CA ARG A 288 14.48 -12.16 13.04
C ARG A 288 14.81 -13.57 13.50
N ASN A 289 15.00 -13.76 14.81
CA ASN A 289 15.31 -15.05 15.42
C ASN A 289 14.11 -15.98 15.53
N SER A 290 12.96 -15.56 15.04
CA SER A 290 11.70 -16.33 15.05
C SER A 290 11.15 -16.58 13.65
N PRO A 291 11.96 -17.16 12.73
CA PRO A 291 11.49 -17.45 11.38
C PRO A 291 10.30 -18.40 11.43
N GLU A 292 9.49 -18.37 10.38
CA GLU A 292 8.31 -19.21 10.24
C GLU A 292 8.27 -19.89 8.87
N ASP A 293 7.39 -20.86 8.71
CA ASP A 293 7.12 -21.47 7.43
C ASP A 293 6.23 -20.56 6.59
N PHE A 294 6.68 -20.24 5.38
CA PHE A 294 5.83 -19.60 4.38
C PHE A 294 5.06 -20.69 3.65
N VAL A 295 3.75 -20.77 3.92
CA VAL A 295 2.86 -21.76 3.31
C VAL A 295 2.03 -21.08 2.22
N TRP A 296 1.99 -21.71 1.02
CA TRP A 296 1.13 -21.22 -0.07
C TRP A 296 0.44 -22.40 -0.76
N PHE A 297 -0.55 -22.09 -1.57
CA PHE A 297 -1.39 -23.04 -2.25
C PHE A 297 -1.41 -22.75 -3.75
N THR A 298 -1.19 -23.78 -4.59
CA THR A 298 -1.35 -23.68 -6.03
C THR A 298 -2.54 -24.51 -6.49
N PRO A 299 -3.40 -24.00 -7.39
CA PRO A 299 -4.53 -24.79 -7.88
C PRO A 299 -4.02 -26.02 -8.65
N LYS A 300 -4.64 -27.18 -8.40
CA LYS A 300 -4.34 -28.44 -9.12
C LYS A 300 -4.76 -28.33 -10.60
N ASP A 301 -5.80 -27.57 -10.90
CA ASP A 301 -6.18 -27.23 -12.27
C ASP A 301 -5.52 -25.92 -12.65
N SER A 302 -4.57 -25.98 -13.59
CA SER A 302 -3.81 -24.84 -14.12
C SER A 302 -4.39 -24.28 -15.42
N SER A 303 -5.63 -24.58 -15.75
CA SER A 303 -6.30 -24.17 -16.99
C SER A 303 -6.78 -22.71 -16.99
N TYR A 304 -5.88 -21.79 -16.67
CA TYR A 304 -6.10 -20.35 -16.72
C TYR A 304 -4.93 -19.64 -17.38
N THR A 305 -5.14 -18.40 -17.80
CA THR A 305 -4.08 -17.54 -18.30
C THR A 305 -4.05 -16.24 -17.51
N THR A 306 -2.84 -15.76 -17.20
CA THR A 306 -2.65 -14.47 -16.52
C THR A 306 -1.89 -13.51 -17.43
N THR A 307 -2.39 -12.29 -17.53
CA THR A 307 -1.77 -11.18 -18.26
C THR A 307 -1.58 -10.00 -17.32
N TYR A 308 -0.46 -9.32 -17.43
CA TYR A 308 -0.09 -8.17 -16.62
C TYR A 308 0.16 -6.93 -17.47
N VAL A 309 -0.28 -5.79 -16.97
CA VAL A 309 0.27 -4.48 -17.31
C VAL A 309 1.06 -4.01 -16.10
N SER A 310 2.37 -3.89 -16.24
CA SER A 310 3.25 -3.43 -15.16
C SER A 310 3.41 -1.92 -15.22
N TYR A 311 3.41 -1.28 -14.04
CA TYR A 311 3.61 0.16 -13.90
C TYR A 311 5.06 0.46 -13.53
N SER A 312 5.69 1.35 -14.28
CA SER A 312 7.02 1.89 -13.94
C SER A 312 6.84 2.98 -12.89
N LEU A 313 7.69 2.97 -11.87
CA LEU A 313 7.63 3.91 -10.76
C LEU A 313 8.92 4.73 -10.71
N ASN A 314 8.83 6.00 -10.35
CA ASN A 314 9.99 6.81 -9.99
C ASN A 314 10.41 6.57 -8.53
N SER A 315 11.42 7.30 -8.05
CA SER A 315 11.91 7.24 -6.67
C SER A 315 10.85 7.62 -5.61
N ASP A 316 9.81 8.33 -6.02
CA ASP A 316 8.70 8.74 -5.15
C ASP A 316 7.51 7.77 -5.24
N TYR A 317 7.69 6.60 -5.84
CA TYR A 317 6.65 5.59 -6.10
C TYR A 317 5.47 6.10 -6.94
N LYS A 318 5.68 7.17 -7.71
CA LYS A 318 4.70 7.69 -8.67
C LYS A 318 4.82 6.97 -10.00
N VAL A 319 3.68 6.65 -10.61
CA VAL A 319 3.65 5.99 -11.92
C VAL A 319 4.17 6.94 -12.98
N THR A 320 5.19 6.51 -13.72
CA THR A 320 5.81 7.23 -14.83
C THR A 320 5.51 6.60 -16.19
N GLY A 321 5.04 5.35 -16.19
CA GLY A 321 4.71 4.65 -17.42
C GLY A 321 4.03 3.31 -17.15
N LYS A 322 3.54 2.67 -18.20
CA LYS A 322 2.98 1.32 -18.15
C LYS A 322 3.43 0.48 -19.33
N SER A 323 3.61 -0.82 -19.10
CA SER A 323 4.00 -1.77 -20.15
C SER A 323 2.82 -2.10 -21.08
N ALA A 324 3.12 -2.66 -22.26
CA ALA A 324 2.16 -3.47 -22.98
C ALA A 324 1.77 -4.71 -22.15
N PRO A 325 0.58 -5.31 -22.38
CA PRO A 325 0.18 -6.53 -21.70
C PRO A 325 1.16 -7.69 -21.97
N THR A 326 1.63 -8.36 -20.91
CA THR A 326 2.53 -9.50 -20.97
C THR A 326 1.95 -10.69 -20.22
N ARG A 327 2.18 -11.92 -20.71
CA ARG A 327 1.81 -13.14 -19.98
C ARG A 327 2.77 -13.38 -18.81
N GLY A 328 2.27 -14.00 -17.75
CA GLY A 328 3.09 -14.38 -16.61
C GLY A 328 2.36 -15.34 -15.66
N ASP A 329 3.08 -15.85 -14.68
CA ASP A 329 2.54 -16.75 -13.67
C ASP A 329 1.70 -15.99 -12.66
N LEU A 330 0.61 -16.57 -12.17
CA LEU A 330 -0.20 -16.02 -11.10
C LEU A 330 0.54 -16.05 -9.75
N ILE A 331 1.36 -17.10 -9.55
CA ILE A 331 2.17 -17.31 -8.35
C ILE A 331 3.64 -17.48 -8.75
N MET A 332 4.46 -16.48 -8.50
CA MET A 332 5.87 -16.41 -8.91
C MET A 332 6.80 -16.92 -7.79
N SER A 333 6.56 -18.14 -7.32
CA SER A 333 7.26 -18.70 -6.15
C SER A 333 8.76 -18.91 -6.33
N ARG A 334 9.25 -18.99 -7.57
CA ARG A 334 10.68 -19.11 -7.87
C ARG A 334 11.39 -17.75 -7.86
N THR A 335 10.67 -16.67 -8.17
CA THR A 335 11.22 -15.30 -8.26
C THR A 335 11.30 -14.64 -6.89
N PHE A 336 10.27 -14.82 -6.05
CA PHE A 336 10.16 -14.17 -4.75
C PHE A 336 10.42 -15.18 -3.62
N THR A 337 11.50 -14.96 -2.88
CA THR A 337 11.99 -15.85 -1.82
C THR A 337 12.40 -15.03 -0.59
N GLY A 338 12.70 -15.71 0.52
CA GLY A 338 13.09 -15.03 1.77
C GLY A 338 12.03 -14.00 2.20
N GLY A 339 12.43 -12.84 2.65
CA GLY A 339 11.55 -11.76 3.12
C GLY A 339 10.59 -11.20 2.07
N THR A 340 10.82 -11.48 0.78
CA THR A 340 9.94 -11.06 -0.32
C THR A 340 8.89 -12.11 -0.72
N SER A 341 8.80 -13.23 0.02
CA SER A 341 7.94 -14.37 -0.36
C SER A 341 6.48 -13.98 -0.60
N TYR A 342 5.91 -13.04 0.17
CA TYR A 342 4.53 -12.61 -0.04
C TYR A 342 4.31 -11.95 -1.41
N SER A 343 5.32 -11.31 -1.98
CA SER A 343 5.25 -10.70 -3.33
C SER A 343 5.17 -11.74 -4.46
N MET A 344 5.26 -13.06 -4.16
CA MET A 344 5.03 -14.09 -5.17
C MET A 344 3.63 -14.02 -5.79
N PHE A 345 2.65 -13.53 -5.02
CA PHE A 345 1.30 -13.34 -5.52
C PHE A 345 1.28 -12.12 -6.45
N LEU A 346 0.91 -12.33 -7.69
CA LEU A 346 0.83 -11.32 -8.76
C LEU A 346 2.19 -10.65 -9.12
N GLY A 347 3.29 -11.02 -8.47
CA GLY A 347 4.60 -10.38 -8.63
C GLY A 347 4.66 -8.98 -8.03
N GLY A 348 3.89 -8.72 -6.96
CA GLY A 348 3.82 -7.46 -6.24
C GLY A 348 2.64 -6.55 -6.62
N ASP A 349 2.70 -5.30 -6.19
CA ASP A 349 1.54 -4.39 -6.19
C ASP A 349 1.38 -3.57 -7.48
N ALA A 350 2.50 -3.14 -8.08
CA ALA A 350 2.50 -2.18 -9.19
C ALA A 350 2.12 -2.83 -10.54
N ARG A 351 0.99 -3.55 -10.55
CA ARG A 351 0.49 -4.27 -11.71
C ARG A 351 -1.03 -4.27 -11.79
N LEU A 352 -1.55 -4.15 -13.00
CA LEU A 352 -2.90 -4.61 -13.34
C LEU A 352 -2.79 -6.06 -13.78
N ALA A 353 -3.50 -6.97 -13.14
CA ALA A 353 -3.56 -8.38 -13.56
C ALA A 353 -4.95 -8.70 -14.14
N LYS A 354 -4.96 -9.46 -15.23
CA LYS A 354 -6.16 -10.05 -15.82
C LYS A 354 -5.96 -11.55 -15.91
N ILE A 355 -6.80 -12.29 -15.22
CA ILE A 355 -6.82 -13.76 -15.20
C ILE A 355 -8.07 -14.21 -15.93
N VAL A 356 -7.91 -15.09 -16.92
CA VAL A 356 -9.01 -15.70 -17.67
C VAL A 356 -9.01 -17.19 -17.36
N THR A 357 -10.14 -17.69 -16.86
CA THR A 357 -10.34 -19.10 -16.50
C THR A 357 -11.06 -19.85 -17.64
N ARG A 358 -11.34 -21.13 -17.45
CA ARG A 358 -12.16 -21.93 -18.37
C ARG A 358 -13.67 -21.84 -18.07
N LEU A 359 -14.06 -21.10 -17.06
CA LEU A 359 -15.48 -20.95 -16.74
C LEU A 359 -16.16 -20.07 -17.79
N HIS A 360 -17.43 -20.39 -18.07
CA HIS A 360 -18.30 -19.62 -18.95
C HIS A 360 -19.59 -19.26 -18.23
N ASN A 361 -19.49 -18.80 -16.99
CA ASN A 361 -20.64 -18.44 -16.16
C ASN A 361 -21.04 -16.96 -16.26
N GLY A 362 -20.36 -16.19 -17.10
CA GLY A 362 -20.62 -14.77 -17.32
C GLY A 362 -20.22 -13.88 -16.14
N ARG A 363 -19.69 -14.43 -15.04
CA ARG A 363 -19.30 -13.67 -13.84
C ARG A 363 -17.84 -13.21 -13.95
N ARG A 364 -17.64 -11.91 -13.88
CA ARG A 364 -16.34 -11.25 -14.04
C ARG A 364 -16.09 -10.31 -12.88
N LEU A 365 -15.05 -10.62 -12.11
CA LEU A 365 -14.70 -9.92 -10.89
C LEU A 365 -13.60 -8.89 -11.14
N VAL A 366 -13.73 -7.69 -10.62
CA VAL A 366 -12.59 -6.80 -10.37
C VAL A 366 -12.35 -6.64 -8.86
N ILE A 367 -11.12 -6.85 -8.45
CA ILE A 367 -10.64 -6.67 -7.07
C ILE A 367 -9.88 -5.35 -7.00
N ILE A 368 -10.38 -4.38 -6.23
CA ILE A 368 -9.72 -3.12 -5.93
C ILE A 368 -9.09 -3.27 -4.54
N LYS A 369 -7.76 -3.25 -4.48
CA LYS A 369 -7.07 -3.77 -3.31
C LYS A 369 -5.90 -2.91 -2.84
N ASP A 370 -5.44 -3.18 -1.61
CA ASP A 370 -4.07 -3.00 -1.14
C ASP A 370 -3.31 -4.36 -1.20
N SER A 371 -2.09 -4.42 -0.66
CA SER A 371 -1.26 -5.62 -0.74
C SER A 371 -1.89 -6.89 -0.14
N PHE A 372 -2.82 -6.77 0.81
CA PHE A 372 -3.53 -7.93 1.34
C PHE A 372 -4.32 -8.66 0.24
N GLY A 373 -4.91 -7.94 -0.70
CA GLY A 373 -5.67 -8.52 -1.81
C GLY A 373 -4.84 -9.36 -2.79
N ASN A 374 -3.50 -9.30 -2.74
CA ASN A 374 -2.64 -10.06 -3.66
C ASN A 374 -2.83 -11.58 -3.55
N ALA A 375 -3.13 -12.09 -2.37
CA ALA A 375 -3.27 -13.52 -2.11
C ALA A 375 -4.67 -14.10 -2.44
N LEU A 376 -5.64 -13.26 -2.82
CA LEU A 376 -7.03 -13.69 -3.09
C LEU A 376 -7.23 -14.39 -4.44
N PRO A 377 -6.64 -13.92 -5.57
CA PRO A 377 -7.02 -14.39 -6.90
C PRO A 377 -6.88 -15.90 -7.14
N PRO A 378 -5.87 -16.62 -6.60
CA PRO A 378 -5.77 -18.06 -6.79
C PRO A 378 -7.01 -18.83 -6.33
N PHE A 379 -7.72 -18.34 -5.32
CA PHE A 379 -8.88 -19.00 -4.75
C PHE A 379 -10.18 -18.72 -5.51
N PHE A 380 -10.19 -17.73 -6.41
CA PHE A 380 -11.35 -17.40 -7.24
C PHE A 380 -11.35 -18.07 -8.62
N LEU A 381 -10.33 -18.86 -8.96
CA LEU A 381 -10.20 -19.50 -10.29
C LEU A 381 -11.36 -20.45 -10.61
N GLY A 382 -11.97 -21.07 -9.58
CA GLY A 382 -13.17 -21.90 -9.72
C GLY A 382 -14.49 -21.14 -9.57
N SER A 383 -14.45 -19.80 -9.45
CA SER A 383 -15.62 -18.96 -9.14
C SER A 383 -16.02 -18.02 -10.27
N PHE A 384 -15.06 -17.41 -10.96
CA PHE A 384 -15.29 -16.36 -11.94
C PHE A 384 -14.64 -16.70 -13.29
N GLU A 385 -15.32 -16.32 -14.38
CA GLU A 385 -14.83 -16.44 -15.76
C GLU A 385 -13.58 -15.58 -15.98
N GLN A 386 -13.58 -14.37 -15.42
CA GLN A 386 -12.43 -13.47 -15.42
C GLN A 386 -12.25 -12.84 -14.04
N ILE A 387 -11.01 -12.66 -13.67
CA ILE A 387 -10.62 -11.97 -12.43
C ILE A 387 -9.63 -10.88 -12.81
N HIS A 388 -9.97 -9.63 -12.49
CA HIS A 388 -9.12 -8.47 -12.71
C HIS A 388 -8.66 -7.95 -11.36
N VAL A 389 -7.37 -7.57 -11.24
CA VAL A 389 -6.82 -7.06 -9.97
C VAL A 389 -6.23 -5.69 -10.21
N VAL A 390 -6.76 -4.71 -9.49
CA VAL A 390 -6.41 -3.30 -9.57
C VAL A 390 -5.88 -2.86 -8.21
N ASP A 391 -4.65 -2.36 -8.18
CA ASP A 391 -4.17 -1.66 -7.01
C ASP A 391 -4.48 -0.17 -7.13
N HIS A 392 -5.20 0.38 -6.16
CA HIS A 392 -5.68 1.75 -6.18
C HIS A 392 -4.56 2.80 -6.22
N ARG A 393 -3.33 2.44 -5.88
CA ARG A 393 -2.15 3.31 -5.85
C ARG A 393 -1.54 3.52 -7.25
N TYR A 394 -1.70 2.54 -8.14
CA TYR A 394 -0.94 2.48 -9.40
C TYR A 394 -1.79 2.47 -10.65
N PHE A 395 -3.08 2.15 -10.56
CA PHE A 395 -3.97 2.10 -11.72
C PHE A 395 -4.23 3.48 -12.30
N THR A 396 -3.88 3.69 -13.58
CA THR A 396 -3.91 5.01 -14.24
C THR A 396 -5.04 5.21 -15.25
N ASP A 397 -5.78 4.14 -15.57
CA ASP A 397 -6.91 4.25 -16.50
C ASP A 397 -8.22 4.63 -15.77
N ASN A 398 -9.25 5.02 -16.52
CA ASN A 398 -10.57 5.24 -15.94
C ASN A 398 -11.24 3.90 -15.62
N LEU A 399 -11.46 3.61 -14.34
CA LEU A 399 -11.97 2.30 -13.91
C LEU A 399 -13.45 2.09 -14.33
N LYS A 400 -14.26 3.14 -14.42
CA LYS A 400 -15.64 3.02 -14.91
C LYS A 400 -15.67 2.49 -16.34
N ARG A 401 -14.85 3.08 -17.20
CA ARG A 401 -14.71 2.62 -18.59
C ARG A 401 -14.11 1.22 -18.65
N TYR A 402 -13.10 0.93 -17.85
CA TYR A 402 -12.48 -0.39 -17.77
C TYR A 402 -13.50 -1.49 -17.40
N ILE A 403 -14.38 -1.20 -16.42
CA ILE A 403 -15.48 -2.09 -16.00
C ILE A 403 -16.44 -2.36 -17.17
N GLN A 404 -16.83 -1.33 -17.89
CA GLN A 404 -17.73 -1.42 -19.05
C GLN A 404 -17.09 -2.24 -20.19
N ASP A 405 -15.87 -1.90 -20.59
CA ASP A 405 -15.13 -2.53 -21.70
C ASP A 405 -14.86 -4.03 -21.44
N ASN A 406 -14.61 -4.41 -20.18
CA ASN A 406 -14.39 -5.81 -19.78
C ASN A 406 -15.67 -6.52 -19.31
N LYS A 407 -16.83 -5.87 -19.34
CA LYS A 407 -18.13 -6.41 -18.91
C LYS A 407 -18.05 -7.00 -17.49
N ILE A 408 -17.46 -6.27 -16.57
CA ILE A 408 -17.34 -6.65 -15.16
C ILE A 408 -18.72 -6.69 -14.52
N THR A 409 -19.03 -7.76 -13.83
CA THR A 409 -20.30 -7.99 -13.13
C THR A 409 -20.19 -7.82 -11.62
N ASP A 410 -18.96 -7.90 -11.08
CA ASP A 410 -18.68 -7.93 -9.65
C ASP A 410 -17.47 -7.05 -9.33
N VAL A 411 -17.61 -6.18 -8.34
CA VAL A 411 -16.55 -5.31 -7.83
C VAL A 411 -16.34 -5.61 -6.35
N LEU A 412 -15.16 -6.08 -5.99
CA LEU A 412 -14.73 -6.26 -4.60
C LEU A 412 -13.77 -5.13 -4.21
N ILE A 413 -14.21 -4.26 -3.31
CA ILE A 413 -13.34 -3.26 -2.67
C ILE A 413 -12.81 -3.90 -1.39
N VAL A 414 -11.49 -4.12 -1.34
CA VAL A 414 -10.85 -4.82 -0.24
C VAL A 414 -9.61 -4.10 0.26
N ASN A 415 -9.62 -3.76 1.55
CA ASN A 415 -8.49 -3.11 2.22
C ASN A 415 -8.34 -3.63 3.65
N ASN A 416 -7.11 -3.62 4.15
CA ASN A 416 -6.91 -3.79 5.58
C ASN A 416 -7.48 -2.59 6.36
N ILE A 417 -7.68 -2.76 7.65
CA ILE A 417 -8.34 -1.75 8.50
C ILE A 417 -7.62 -0.38 8.50
N PHE A 418 -6.29 -0.33 8.42
CA PHE A 418 -5.55 0.94 8.39
C PHE A 418 -5.86 1.73 7.12
N ASN A 419 -5.92 1.04 5.97
CA ASN A 419 -6.27 1.66 4.70
C ASN A 419 -7.77 2.01 4.63
N ALA A 420 -8.65 1.15 5.15
CA ALA A 420 -10.09 1.44 5.22
C ALA A 420 -10.41 2.59 6.18
N TYR A 421 -9.56 2.81 7.20
CA TYR A 421 -9.67 3.95 8.10
C TYR A 421 -9.22 5.28 7.45
N SER A 422 -8.36 5.24 6.44
CA SER A 422 -7.72 6.41 5.82
C SER A 422 -8.62 7.14 4.83
N PRO A 423 -8.99 8.42 5.06
CA PRO A 423 -9.72 9.23 4.09
C PRO A 423 -8.97 9.40 2.76
N GLY A 424 -7.64 9.47 2.81
CA GLY A 424 -6.78 9.56 1.62
C GLY A 424 -6.92 8.34 0.71
N VAL A 425 -6.93 7.14 1.29
CA VAL A 425 -7.15 5.88 0.56
C VAL A 425 -8.57 5.82 -0.01
N ALA A 426 -9.58 6.18 0.78
CA ALA A 426 -10.96 6.27 0.32
C ALA A 426 -11.09 7.22 -0.89
N GLY A 427 -10.49 8.41 -0.81
CA GLY A 427 -10.42 9.37 -1.91
C GLY A 427 -9.68 8.83 -3.14
N ALA A 428 -8.59 8.08 -2.96
CA ALA A 428 -7.88 7.44 -4.05
C ALA A 428 -8.75 6.42 -4.78
N ILE A 429 -9.40 5.52 -4.05
CA ILE A 429 -10.34 4.53 -4.62
C ILE A 429 -11.50 5.21 -5.35
N LYS A 430 -12.08 6.27 -4.77
CA LYS A 430 -13.14 7.04 -5.40
C LYS A 430 -12.72 7.63 -6.74
N ARG A 431 -11.50 8.21 -6.81
CA ARG A 431 -10.95 8.81 -8.03
C ARG A 431 -10.79 7.84 -9.19
N LEU A 432 -10.57 6.54 -8.95
CA LEU A 432 -10.46 5.54 -10.02
C LEU A 432 -11.65 5.58 -11.00
N LEU A 433 -12.86 5.87 -10.53
CA LEU A 433 -14.05 5.97 -11.39
C LEU A 433 -14.13 7.29 -12.18
N THR A 434 -13.44 8.34 -11.77
CA THR A 434 -13.57 9.70 -12.32
C THR A 434 -12.31 10.22 -12.98
N GLN A 435 -11.15 9.59 -12.76
CA GLN A 435 -9.87 10.04 -13.33
C GLN A 435 -9.85 9.95 -14.85
N GLN A 436 -9.10 10.85 -15.47
CA GLN A 436 -8.85 10.80 -16.91
C GLN A 436 -7.81 9.72 -17.23
N PRO A 437 -7.95 8.98 -18.34
CA PRO A 437 -6.96 8.01 -18.77
C PRO A 437 -5.58 8.62 -18.91
N GLY A 438 -4.54 7.92 -18.41
CA GLY A 438 -3.14 8.34 -18.55
C GLY A 438 -2.62 9.29 -17.48
N LYS A 439 -3.46 9.85 -16.59
CA LYS A 439 -2.99 10.60 -15.43
C LYS A 439 -2.84 9.67 -14.22
N SER A 440 -1.66 9.67 -13.60
CA SER A 440 -1.45 8.93 -12.35
C SER A 440 -2.21 9.61 -11.21
N LEU A 441 -2.62 8.85 -10.21
CA LEU A 441 -3.30 9.37 -9.00
C LEU A 441 -2.49 10.47 -8.30
N ASN A 442 -1.16 10.43 -8.45
CA ASN A 442 -0.24 11.39 -7.86
C ASN A 442 -0.16 12.72 -8.64
N GLU A 443 -0.49 12.74 -9.94
CA GLU A 443 -0.56 13.99 -10.72
C GLU A 443 -1.86 14.76 -10.46
N ALA A 444 -2.95 14.05 -10.16
CA ALA A 444 -4.23 14.68 -9.82
C ALA A 444 -4.19 15.42 -8.46
N ALA A 445 -3.35 14.98 -7.53
CA ALA A 445 -3.17 15.64 -6.24
C ALA A 445 -2.32 16.91 -6.30
N ASN A 446 -1.50 17.06 -7.35
CA ASN A 446 -0.61 18.22 -7.56
C ASN A 446 -1.10 19.20 -8.63
N SER A 447 -2.31 19.03 -9.17
CA SER A 447 -2.90 20.04 -10.05
C SER A 447 -3.36 21.22 -9.19
N PRO A 448 -2.89 22.46 -9.44
CA PRO A 448 -3.36 23.61 -8.69
C PRO A 448 -4.87 23.71 -8.84
N SER A 449 -5.55 23.76 -7.71
CA SER A 449 -6.99 24.02 -7.67
C SER A 449 -7.23 25.35 -8.38
N LYS A 450 -8.13 25.40 -9.38
CA LYS A 450 -8.68 26.61 -9.95
C LYS A 450 -9.28 27.48 -8.84
N LYS A 451 -8.46 28.32 -8.24
CA LYS A 451 -8.82 29.47 -7.41
C LYS A 451 -8.21 30.72 -8.01
N GLU A 452 -8.45 30.97 -9.29
CA GLU A 452 -8.11 32.27 -9.95
C GLU A 452 -8.97 32.49 -11.19
N GLU A 453 -10.28 32.56 -10.99
CA GLU A 453 -11.18 33.13 -12.01
C GLU A 453 -12.28 34.00 -11.40
N THR A 454 -11.98 34.68 -10.27
CA THR A 454 -12.92 35.67 -9.72
C THR A 454 -12.27 36.97 -9.28
N LYS A 455 -11.11 37.32 -9.87
CA LYS A 455 -10.50 38.64 -9.67
C LYS A 455 -9.97 39.26 -10.98
N LYS A 456 -10.79 39.26 -12.02
CA LYS A 456 -10.48 40.00 -13.26
C LYS A 456 -11.71 40.56 -13.96
N ASN A 457 -12.70 41.04 -13.20
CA ASN A 457 -13.87 41.75 -13.76
C ASN A 457 -14.22 43.03 -12.98
N GLU A 458 -13.26 43.62 -12.27
CA GLU A 458 -13.44 44.98 -11.74
C GLU A 458 -12.16 45.76 -11.96
N GLU A 459 -11.87 46.17 -13.21
CA GLU A 459 -11.01 47.31 -13.60
C GLU A 459 -10.93 47.34 -15.11
N LYS A 460 -12.01 47.79 -15.74
CA LYS A 460 -12.00 48.31 -17.09
C LYS A 460 -13.09 49.36 -17.22
N GLU A 461 -12.80 50.53 -16.72
CA GLU A 461 -13.30 51.79 -17.24
C GLU A 461 -12.20 52.82 -17.01
N THR A 462 -11.62 53.31 -18.12
CA THR A 462 -11.26 54.67 -18.52
C THR A 462 -10.00 54.74 -19.39
N GLN A 463 -10.23 55.37 -20.58
CA GLN A 463 -9.33 56.15 -21.43
C GLN A 463 -8.50 55.43 -22.52
N ASP A 464 -8.97 55.47 -23.68
CA ASP A 464 -8.93 56.23 -24.96
C ASP A 464 -7.54 56.62 -25.52
N THR A 465 -7.18 56.02 -26.70
CA THR A 465 -6.56 56.42 -28.00
C THR A 465 -5.19 57.15 -28.07
N PRO A 466 -4.49 57.17 -29.26
CA PRO A 466 -4.20 56.17 -30.30
C PRO A 466 -2.70 56.13 -30.79
N GLN A 467 -2.40 55.11 -31.62
CA GLN A 467 -1.34 54.79 -32.59
C GLN A 467 -0.32 55.87 -33.07
N PRO A 468 0.89 55.56 -33.76
CA PRO A 468 0.96 54.70 -34.95
C PRO A 468 2.26 53.87 -35.18
N SER A 469 2.07 52.80 -35.98
CA SER A 469 2.85 52.19 -37.08
C SER A 469 4.38 52.25 -37.16
N GLN A 470 5.02 51.11 -37.45
CA GLN A 470 5.76 50.79 -38.68
C GLN A 470 6.40 49.39 -38.67
N THR A 471 6.08 48.63 -39.70
CA THR A 471 6.77 47.46 -40.28
C THR A 471 7.81 47.97 -41.32
N PRO A 472 8.60 47.16 -42.04
CA PRO A 472 9.14 45.80 -41.97
C PRO A 472 10.62 45.65 -42.38
N ALA A 473 11.22 44.44 -42.42
CA ALA A 473 12.12 43.92 -43.45
C ALA A 473 12.90 42.69 -42.95
N THR A 474 12.72 41.58 -43.53
CA THR A 474 13.35 40.85 -44.67
C THR A 474 14.39 39.80 -44.22
N GLU A 475 14.12 38.58 -44.63
CA GLU A 475 14.96 37.37 -44.77
C GLU A 475 16.26 37.62 -45.59
N PRO A 476 17.27 36.67 -45.68
CA PRO A 476 17.04 35.43 -46.40
C PRO A 476 17.77 34.16 -45.88
N ALA A 477 17.30 33.06 -46.43
CA ALA A 477 17.79 31.71 -46.41
C ALA A 477 19.16 31.47 -47.06
N ILE A 478 19.86 30.39 -46.71
CA ILE A 478 20.64 29.56 -47.63
C ILE A 478 20.68 28.09 -47.10
N GLU A 479 20.27 27.22 -48.00
CA GLU A 479 20.44 25.76 -48.16
C GLU A 479 21.87 25.27 -47.96
N THR A 480 22.02 24.02 -47.55
CA THR A 480 22.58 22.93 -48.37
C THR A 480 22.62 21.60 -47.61
N THR A 481 22.06 20.61 -48.23
CA THR A 481 22.13 19.12 -48.07
C THR A 481 23.37 18.57 -48.82
N PRO A 482 23.60 17.22 -48.93
CA PRO A 482 23.62 16.08 -47.99
C PRO A 482 24.82 15.11 -48.15
N GLU A 483 24.86 14.05 -47.30
CA GLU A 483 25.35 12.66 -47.53
C GLU A 483 26.85 12.34 -47.82
N PRO A 484 27.40 11.07 -47.65
CA PRO A 484 26.71 9.78 -47.45
C PRO A 484 27.34 8.82 -46.44
N ARG A 485 26.57 7.78 -46.15
CA ARG A 485 26.89 6.49 -45.52
C ARG A 485 27.96 5.69 -46.29
N PRO A 486 28.66 4.70 -45.66
CA PRO A 486 28.59 3.35 -46.20
C PRO A 486 28.27 2.25 -45.21
N GLU A 487 27.57 1.29 -45.72
CA GLU A 487 27.21 -0.02 -45.20
C GLU A 487 28.34 -1.07 -45.45
N PRO A 488 28.07 -2.36 -45.22
CA PRO A 488 28.72 -3.20 -44.19
C PRO A 488 29.62 -4.27 -44.82
N THR A 489 30.39 -4.96 -44.00
CA THR A 489 30.93 -6.28 -44.41
C THR A 489 30.93 -7.26 -43.23
N SER A 490 30.14 -8.31 -43.34
CA SER A 490 30.51 -9.67 -42.94
C SER A 490 31.33 -10.28 -44.08
N PRO A 491 32.06 -11.43 -43.94
CA PRO A 491 31.71 -12.66 -43.24
C PRO A 491 32.90 -13.50 -42.71
N ASP A 492 32.51 -14.71 -42.26
CA ASP A 492 33.25 -16.00 -42.23
C ASP A 492 34.06 -16.33 -40.97
N SER A 493 33.51 -17.28 -40.20
CA SER A 493 33.70 -18.75 -40.23
C SER A 493 35.03 -19.27 -39.69
N VAL A 494 34.90 -20.37 -38.94
CA VAL A 494 35.86 -21.45 -38.63
C VAL A 494 36.52 -21.42 -37.25
N GLY A 495 36.19 -22.46 -36.50
CA GLY A 495 36.90 -22.99 -35.34
C GLY A 495 35.96 -23.53 -34.28
#